data_366eddba4116fcdb1e1f9564f7fb658c
#
_entry.id   366eddba4116fcdb1e1f9564f7fb658c
#
_cell.length_a   1.000
_cell.length_b   1.000
_cell.length_c   1.000
_cell.angle_alpha   90.00
_cell.angle_beta   90.00
_cell.angle_gamma   90.00
#
_symmetry.space_group_name_H-M   'P 1'
#
loop_
_entity.id
_entity.type
_entity.pdbx_description
1 polymer ?
#
loop_
_entity_poly.entity_id
_entity_poly.type
_entity_poly.pdbx_seq_one_letter_code
_entity_poly.pdbx_strand_id
1 'polypeptide(L)'
;MRKTIVVVAALAVIGTASAATANFLLLPPAAPAGQFTLFGHVKKLSKPGGKYVLRFDPAMFTTGLTASVAAKEDTGSSEVPNDVYTVEESHRLYSYYLAPNAKVTVLTNHGTSGISSTPITVGELYRIVNGGPHRKLFEPLESGVWIRVRIDTVKELDQQFRP
;
A
#
# COMPACT_ATOMS: atom_id res chain seq x y z
N MET A 1 6.70 73.05 -2.12
CA MET A 1 6.86 71.84 -2.89
C MET A 1 7.06 70.64 -1.96
N ARG A 2 5.98 69.84 -1.72
CA ARG A 2 6.03 68.66 -0.87
C ARG A 2 6.33 67.43 -1.77
N LYS A 3 7.44 66.76 -1.53
CA LYS A 3 7.79 65.50 -2.21
C LYS A 3 7.13 64.33 -1.51
N THR A 4 6.18 63.71 -2.18
CA THR A 4 5.52 62.47 -1.73
C THR A 4 6.42 61.26 -2.06
N ILE A 5 6.90 60.57 -1.04
CA ILE A 5 7.65 59.30 -1.21
C ILE A 5 6.62 58.18 -1.20
N VAL A 6 6.51 57.48 -2.33
CA VAL A 6 5.70 56.27 -2.45
C VAL A 6 6.61 55.09 -2.09
N VAL A 7 6.31 54.46 -0.96
CA VAL A 7 6.97 53.18 -0.56
C VAL A 7 6.16 52.03 -1.15
N VAL A 8 6.72 51.37 -2.14
CA VAL A 8 6.18 50.13 -2.69
C VAL A 8 6.65 48.98 -1.82
N ALA A 9 5.75 48.44 -0.99
CA ALA A 9 6.03 47.22 -0.25
C ALA A 9 5.85 46.02 -1.17
N ALA A 10 6.95 45.36 -1.54
CA ALA A 10 6.92 44.08 -2.23
C ALA A 10 6.59 42.99 -1.25
N LEU A 11 5.37 42.43 -1.34
CA LEU A 11 5.02 41.22 -0.65
C LEU A 11 5.71 40.02 -1.33
N ALA A 12 6.75 39.49 -0.69
CA ALA A 12 7.30 38.20 -1.07
C ALA A 12 6.34 37.09 -0.60
N VAL A 13 5.60 36.50 -1.54
CA VAL A 13 4.85 35.27 -1.29
C VAL A 13 5.86 34.14 -1.15
N ILE A 14 6.17 33.77 0.08
CA ILE A 14 6.93 32.54 0.38
C ILE A 14 5.95 31.40 0.14
N GLY A 15 5.99 30.81 -1.04
CA GLY A 15 5.34 29.55 -1.35
C GLY A 15 5.96 28.45 -0.48
N THR A 16 5.26 28.06 0.60
CA THR A 16 5.59 26.84 1.31
C THR A 16 5.27 25.67 0.38
N ALA A 17 6.29 25.14 -0.27
CA ALA A 17 6.19 23.83 -0.89
C ALA A 17 5.93 22.82 0.23
N SER A 18 4.67 22.44 0.41
CA SER A 18 4.30 21.27 1.21
C SER A 18 4.96 20.07 0.57
N ALA A 19 6.09 19.65 1.13
CA ALA A 19 6.63 18.32 0.84
C ALA A 19 5.50 17.32 1.16
N ALA A 20 4.90 16.75 0.14
CA ALA A 20 4.04 15.59 0.29
C ALA A 20 4.92 14.47 0.84
N THR A 21 5.05 14.38 2.16
CA THR A 21 5.56 13.19 2.82
C THR A 21 4.57 12.09 2.43
N ALA A 22 5.00 11.22 1.56
CA ALA A 22 4.23 10.06 1.17
C ALA A 22 4.01 9.22 2.43
N ASN A 23 2.81 9.29 2.96
CA ASN A 23 2.40 8.54 4.15
C ASN A 23 2.17 7.07 3.75
N PHE A 24 3.24 6.36 3.43
CA PHE A 24 3.19 4.92 3.09
C PHE A 24 2.76 4.03 4.26
N LEU A 25 2.74 4.58 5.48
CA LEU A 25 2.27 3.90 6.70
C LEU A 25 0.78 4.09 6.96
N LEU A 26 0.09 4.91 6.17
CA LEU A 26 -1.34 5.11 6.38
C LEU A 26 -2.12 3.86 6.00
N LEU A 27 -3.02 3.48 6.90
CA LEU A 27 -4.07 2.53 6.59
C LEU A 27 -4.82 3.00 5.34
N PRO A 28 -5.22 2.07 4.46
CA PRO A 28 -5.97 2.45 3.27
C PRO A 28 -7.26 3.17 3.65
N PRO A 29 -7.79 4.05 2.80
CA PRO A 29 -9.07 4.68 3.04
C PRO A 29 -10.18 3.66 3.29
N ALA A 30 -11.17 4.02 4.09
CA ALA A 30 -12.33 3.18 4.34
C ALA A 30 -12.94 2.68 3.01
N ALA A 31 -13.31 1.41 2.98
CA ALA A 31 -13.90 0.83 1.79
C ALA A 31 -15.26 1.47 1.47
N PRO A 32 -15.59 1.71 0.19
CA PRO A 32 -16.92 2.12 -0.21
C PRO A 32 -18.00 1.13 0.21
N ALA A 33 -19.25 1.57 0.30
CA ALA A 33 -20.36 0.70 0.67
C ALA A 33 -20.42 -0.58 -0.19
N GLY A 34 -20.63 -1.71 0.45
CA GLY A 34 -20.65 -3.04 -0.19
C GLY A 34 -19.27 -3.59 -0.57
N GLN A 35 -18.21 -2.96 -0.10
CA GLN A 35 -16.83 -3.45 -0.24
C GLN A 35 -16.19 -3.56 1.16
N PHE A 36 -15.16 -4.37 1.26
CA PHE A 36 -14.33 -4.48 2.46
C PHE A 36 -12.85 -4.51 2.07
N THR A 37 -11.99 -4.12 3.01
CA THR A 37 -10.55 -4.08 2.84
C THR A 37 -9.93 -5.15 3.72
N LEU A 38 -8.99 -5.92 3.16
CA LEU A 38 -8.19 -6.91 3.88
C LEU A 38 -6.71 -6.62 3.66
N PHE A 39 -5.92 -6.84 4.70
CA PHE A 39 -4.47 -6.93 4.60
C PHE A 39 -4.05 -8.40 4.57
N GLY A 40 -2.92 -8.69 3.92
CA GLY A 40 -2.32 -10.02 3.90
C GLY A 40 -1.36 -10.22 2.74
N HIS A 41 -1.15 -11.49 2.38
CA HIS A 41 -0.11 -11.90 1.45
C HIS A 41 -0.69 -12.56 0.20
N VAL A 42 -0.11 -12.22 -0.95
CA VAL A 42 -0.40 -12.89 -2.22
C VAL A 42 0.41 -14.19 -2.28
N LYS A 43 -0.24 -15.33 -2.15
CA LYS A 43 0.42 -16.64 -2.24
C LYS A 43 0.47 -17.18 -3.66
N LYS A 44 -0.52 -16.88 -4.49
CA LYS A 44 -0.57 -17.33 -5.88
C LYS A 44 -1.52 -16.47 -6.69
N LEU A 45 -1.18 -16.23 -7.93
CA LEU A 45 -2.08 -15.65 -8.93
C LEU A 45 -2.09 -16.56 -10.16
N SER A 46 -3.23 -17.15 -10.45
CA SER A 46 -3.43 -18.08 -11.58
C SER A 46 -4.43 -17.50 -12.57
N LYS A 47 -4.51 -18.11 -13.77
CA LYS A 47 -5.43 -17.62 -14.83
C LYS A 47 -6.20 -18.77 -15.48
N PRO A 48 -6.96 -19.58 -14.72
CA PRO A 48 -7.76 -20.65 -15.31
C PRO A 48 -8.88 -20.08 -16.18
N GLY A 49 -9.07 -20.63 -17.38
CA GLY A 49 -10.11 -20.18 -18.30
C GLY A 49 -10.09 -18.69 -18.63
N GLY A 50 -8.90 -18.05 -18.58
CA GLY A 50 -8.75 -16.62 -18.86
C GLY A 50 -9.09 -15.68 -17.69
N LYS A 51 -9.63 -16.17 -16.59
CA LYS A 51 -9.97 -15.39 -15.39
C LYS A 51 -8.84 -15.42 -14.37
N TYR A 52 -8.48 -14.27 -13.83
CA TYR A 52 -7.48 -14.21 -12.76
C TYR A 52 -8.09 -14.67 -11.44
N VAL A 53 -7.39 -15.59 -10.76
CA VAL A 53 -7.76 -16.11 -9.42
C VAL A 53 -6.59 -15.88 -8.48
N LEU A 54 -6.83 -15.07 -7.46
CA LEU A 54 -5.89 -14.73 -6.40
C LEU A 54 -6.08 -15.69 -5.22
N ARG A 55 -4.99 -16.33 -4.78
CA ARG A 55 -4.91 -17.05 -3.49
C ARG A 55 -4.28 -16.09 -2.49
N PHE A 56 -5.04 -15.74 -1.48
CA PHE A 56 -4.72 -14.70 -0.51
C PHE A 56 -4.70 -15.27 0.90
N ASP A 57 -3.66 -14.94 1.63
CA ASP A 57 -3.44 -15.30 3.03
C ASP A 57 -3.70 -14.04 3.86
N PRO A 58 -4.82 -13.96 4.58
CA PRO A 58 -5.12 -12.78 5.38
C PRO A 58 -4.22 -12.68 6.59
N ALA A 59 -3.89 -11.45 6.96
CA ALA A 59 -3.14 -11.09 8.15
C ALA A 59 -3.71 -9.78 8.73
N MET A 60 -3.36 -9.47 9.95
CA MET A 60 -3.75 -8.20 10.57
C MET A 60 -2.54 -7.26 10.62
N PHE A 61 -2.66 -6.09 9.99
CA PHE A 61 -1.66 -5.04 10.04
C PHE A 61 -2.00 -4.08 11.19
N THR A 62 -1.11 -3.97 12.16
CA THR A 62 -1.31 -3.14 13.36
C THR A 62 -0.21 -2.08 13.48
N THR A 63 -0.55 -0.95 14.10
CA THR A 63 0.37 0.18 14.30
C THR A 63 0.29 0.73 15.72
N GLY A 64 1.35 1.41 16.17
CA GLY A 64 1.41 2.08 17.46
C GLY A 64 1.18 1.14 18.64
N LEU A 65 0.37 1.56 19.63
CA LEU A 65 0.11 0.77 20.83
C LEU A 65 -0.51 -0.60 20.51
N THR A 66 -1.38 -0.70 19.53
CA THR A 66 -1.98 -1.98 19.10
C THR A 66 -0.90 -2.94 18.59
N ALA A 67 0.09 -2.44 17.86
CA ALA A 67 1.22 -3.24 17.40
C ALA A 67 2.06 -3.77 18.59
N SER A 68 2.35 -2.92 19.57
CA SER A 68 3.10 -3.33 20.77
C SER A 68 2.36 -4.37 21.61
N VAL A 69 1.03 -4.25 21.73
CA VAL A 69 0.21 -5.24 22.44
C VAL A 69 0.20 -6.57 21.67
N ALA A 70 -0.06 -6.53 20.38
CA ALA A 70 -0.08 -7.73 19.54
C ALA A 70 1.28 -8.45 19.52
N ALA A 71 2.38 -7.71 19.38
CA ALA A 71 3.72 -8.27 19.43
C ALA A 71 4.02 -8.93 20.79
N LYS A 72 3.60 -8.31 21.90
CA LYS A 72 3.78 -8.87 23.23
C LYS A 72 3.00 -10.18 23.41
N GLU A 73 1.79 -10.25 22.91
CA GLU A 73 0.97 -11.47 22.96
C GLU A 73 1.57 -12.61 22.13
N ASP A 74 2.14 -12.29 20.98
CA ASP A 74 2.67 -13.27 20.02
C ASP A 74 4.12 -13.69 20.32
N THR A 75 4.98 -12.73 20.72
CA THR A 75 6.43 -12.95 20.89
C THR A 75 6.95 -12.81 22.32
N GLY A 76 6.14 -12.26 23.22
CA GLY A 76 6.55 -11.92 24.59
C GLY A 76 7.24 -10.55 24.70
N SER A 77 7.55 -9.86 23.60
CA SER A 77 8.17 -8.52 23.58
C SER A 77 7.21 -7.48 23.03
N SER A 78 7.10 -6.34 23.70
CA SER A 78 6.33 -5.18 23.20
C SER A 78 7.13 -4.26 22.27
N GLU A 79 8.41 -4.55 22.04
CA GLU A 79 9.23 -3.77 21.13
C GLU A 79 8.91 -4.12 19.67
N VAL A 80 8.44 -3.14 18.94
CA VAL A 80 8.11 -3.27 17.51
C VAL A 80 8.88 -2.21 16.72
N PRO A 81 9.72 -2.62 15.77
CA PRO A 81 10.41 -1.69 14.90
C PRO A 81 9.38 -0.81 14.14
N ASN A 82 9.65 0.50 14.13
CA ASN A 82 8.83 1.47 13.38
C ASN A 82 7.33 1.46 13.73
N ASP A 83 6.98 1.04 14.93
CA ASP A 83 5.60 0.98 15.42
C ASP A 83 4.64 0.14 14.54
N VAL A 84 5.16 -0.84 13.82
CA VAL A 84 4.36 -1.71 12.93
C VAL A 84 4.55 -3.17 13.29
N TYR A 85 3.43 -3.91 13.42
CA TYR A 85 3.44 -5.35 13.61
C TYR A 85 2.37 -6.03 12.74
N THR A 86 2.71 -7.19 12.17
CA THR A 86 1.76 -8.01 11.42
C THR A 86 1.46 -9.27 12.21
N VAL A 87 0.20 -9.49 12.51
CA VAL A 87 -0.28 -10.73 13.11
C VAL A 87 -0.72 -11.65 11.99
N GLU A 88 -0.07 -12.81 11.89
CA GLU A 88 -0.48 -13.86 10.96
C GLU A 88 -1.67 -14.62 11.57
N GLU A 89 -2.87 -14.48 10.97
CA GLU A 89 -4.09 -15.02 11.59
C GLU A 89 -4.17 -16.53 11.50
N SER A 90 -4.23 -17.07 10.31
CA SER A 90 -4.33 -18.51 10.09
C SER A 90 -3.83 -18.88 8.71
N HIS A 91 -3.40 -20.13 8.53
CA HIS A 91 -2.94 -20.61 7.22
C HIS A 91 -4.10 -20.92 6.24
N ARG A 92 -5.31 -20.41 6.48
CA ARG A 92 -6.45 -20.59 5.60
C ARG A 92 -6.38 -19.59 4.43
N LEU A 93 -6.04 -20.09 3.26
CA LEU A 93 -6.01 -19.28 2.05
C LEU A 93 -7.41 -19.04 1.51
N TYR A 94 -7.74 -17.77 1.28
CA TYR A 94 -8.93 -17.37 0.55
C TYR A 94 -8.68 -17.33 -0.96
N SER A 95 -9.75 -17.52 -1.72
CA SER A 95 -9.71 -17.40 -3.17
C SER A 95 -10.65 -16.29 -3.62
N TYR A 96 -10.10 -15.35 -4.36
CA TYR A 96 -10.86 -14.24 -4.93
C TYR A 96 -10.63 -14.19 -6.43
N TYR A 97 -11.63 -13.78 -7.18
CA TYR A 97 -11.41 -13.30 -8.54
C TYR A 97 -10.68 -11.96 -8.48
N LEU A 98 -9.76 -11.73 -9.41
CA LEU A 98 -9.15 -10.43 -9.58
C LEU A 98 -9.73 -9.81 -10.87
N ALA A 99 -10.39 -8.66 -10.74
CA ALA A 99 -10.99 -8.00 -11.89
C ALA A 99 -9.90 -7.63 -12.92
N PRO A 100 -10.12 -7.86 -14.23
CA PRO A 100 -9.12 -7.53 -15.24
C PRO A 100 -8.71 -6.06 -15.27
N ASN A 101 -9.61 -5.18 -14.81
CA ASN A 101 -9.43 -3.74 -14.65
C ASN A 101 -9.25 -3.31 -13.20
N ALA A 102 -8.86 -4.22 -12.31
CA ALA A 102 -8.53 -3.86 -10.93
C ALA A 102 -7.42 -2.81 -10.91
N LYS A 103 -7.54 -1.84 -10.03
CA LYS A 103 -6.46 -0.91 -9.74
C LYS A 103 -5.39 -1.65 -8.94
N VAL A 104 -4.17 -1.64 -9.43
CA VAL A 104 -3.05 -2.29 -8.77
C VAL A 104 -1.92 -1.29 -8.64
N THR A 105 -1.39 -1.11 -7.43
CA THR A 105 -0.20 -0.31 -7.18
C THR A 105 0.87 -1.12 -6.49
N VAL A 106 2.12 -0.88 -6.88
CA VAL A 106 3.31 -1.49 -6.27
C VAL A 106 4.30 -0.41 -5.90
N LEU A 107 5.18 -0.71 -4.96
CA LEU A 107 6.23 0.19 -4.53
C LEU A 107 7.44 0.09 -5.46
N THR A 108 7.86 1.23 -5.97
CA THR A 108 9.06 1.35 -6.80
C THR A 108 9.98 2.45 -6.26
N ASN A 109 11.26 2.34 -6.56
CA ASN A 109 12.24 3.36 -6.21
C ASN A 109 12.55 4.23 -7.43
N HIS A 110 12.38 5.52 -7.29
CA HIS A 110 12.66 6.53 -8.32
C HIS A 110 13.96 7.30 -8.03
N GLY A 111 14.95 6.65 -7.48
CA GLY A 111 16.25 7.25 -7.17
C GLY A 111 16.14 8.35 -6.11
N THR A 112 16.52 9.58 -6.44
CA THR A 112 16.48 10.74 -5.52
C THR A 112 15.06 11.14 -5.09
N SER A 113 14.04 10.73 -5.83
CA SER A 113 12.63 11.00 -5.49
C SER A 113 12.07 10.02 -4.45
N GLY A 114 12.85 9.01 -4.07
CA GLY A 114 12.47 8.04 -3.05
C GLY A 114 11.48 6.98 -3.52
N ILE A 115 10.73 6.42 -2.57
CA ILE A 115 9.75 5.36 -2.81
C ILE A 115 8.44 5.99 -3.27
N SER A 116 7.78 5.39 -4.25
CA SER A 116 6.44 5.80 -4.68
C SER A 116 5.56 4.62 -5.05
N SER A 117 4.24 4.81 -4.84
CA SER A 117 3.22 3.90 -5.35
C SER A 117 3.10 4.06 -6.86
N THR A 118 3.36 3.00 -7.59
CA THR A 118 3.35 2.99 -9.04
C THR A 118 2.22 2.09 -9.56
N PRO A 119 1.29 2.62 -10.36
CA PRO A 119 0.25 1.81 -10.95
C PRO A 119 0.81 0.81 -11.96
N ILE A 120 0.28 -0.40 -11.92
CA ILE A 120 0.60 -1.49 -12.85
C ILE A 120 -0.67 -2.15 -13.39
N THR A 121 -0.53 -2.93 -14.44
CA THR A 121 -1.62 -3.74 -14.95
C THR A 121 -1.75 -5.05 -14.18
N VAL A 122 -2.94 -5.66 -14.20
CA VAL A 122 -3.16 -7.01 -13.64
C VAL A 122 -2.27 -8.05 -14.33
N GLY A 123 -1.97 -7.85 -15.63
CA GLY A 123 -1.03 -8.71 -16.36
C GLY A 123 0.41 -8.59 -15.86
N GLU A 124 0.84 -7.39 -15.43
CA GLU A 124 2.15 -7.20 -14.80
C GLU A 124 2.19 -7.82 -13.41
N LEU A 125 1.14 -7.63 -12.60
CA LEU A 125 1.02 -8.31 -11.32
C LEU A 125 1.12 -9.84 -11.46
N TYR A 126 0.48 -10.40 -12.49
CA TYR A 126 0.57 -11.84 -12.79
C TYR A 126 2.02 -12.26 -13.05
N ARG A 127 2.79 -11.47 -13.81
CA ARG A 127 4.21 -11.76 -14.04
C ARG A 127 5.03 -11.66 -12.77
N ILE A 128 4.81 -10.64 -11.94
CA ILE A 128 5.49 -10.46 -10.65
C ILE A 128 5.29 -11.71 -9.78
N VAL A 129 4.04 -12.11 -9.55
CA VAL A 129 3.70 -13.24 -8.68
C VAL A 129 4.24 -14.58 -9.20
N ASN A 130 4.41 -14.72 -10.53
CA ASN A 130 4.86 -15.96 -11.15
C ASN A 130 6.33 -15.92 -11.61
N GLY A 131 7.12 -14.95 -11.15
CA GLY A 131 8.56 -14.85 -11.45
C GLY A 131 8.88 -14.51 -12.90
N GLY A 132 7.93 -13.93 -13.64
CA GLY A 132 8.17 -13.47 -15.01
C GLY A 132 8.85 -12.08 -15.04
N PRO A 133 9.24 -11.59 -16.22
CA PRO A 133 9.87 -10.28 -16.37
C PRO A 133 8.91 -9.15 -15.98
N HIS A 134 9.37 -8.28 -15.08
CA HIS A 134 8.61 -7.14 -14.57
C HIS A 134 9.54 -5.98 -14.20
N ARG A 135 8.96 -4.80 -13.90
CA ARG A 135 9.73 -3.67 -13.34
C ARG A 135 10.35 -4.03 -12.00
N LYS A 136 11.46 -3.39 -11.65
CA LYS A 136 12.08 -3.54 -10.34
C LYS A 136 11.18 -2.96 -9.26
N LEU A 137 10.79 -3.78 -8.30
CA LEU A 137 10.07 -3.35 -7.10
C LEU A 137 11.04 -2.78 -6.08
N PHE A 138 10.54 -1.92 -5.19
CA PHE A 138 11.31 -1.44 -4.04
C PHE A 138 11.55 -2.59 -3.05
N GLU A 139 10.50 -3.34 -2.75
CA GLU A 139 10.54 -4.54 -1.92
C GLU A 139 9.69 -5.66 -2.54
N PRO A 140 9.90 -6.92 -2.14
CA PRO A 140 9.10 -8.03 -2.61
C PRO A 140 7.61 -7.85 -2.31
N LEU A 141 6.74 -8.37 -3.16
CA LEU A 141 5.28 -8.27 -2.99
C LEU A 141 4.78 -9.05 -1.75
N GLU A 142 5.58 -10.03 -1.31
CA GLU A 142 5.34 -10.83 -0.11
C GLU A 142 5.38 -10.02 1.19
N SER A 143 5.92 -8.78 1.17
CA SER A 143 5.90 -7.87 2.33
C SER A 143 4.49 -7.58 2.83
N GLY A 144 3.50 -7.69 1.96
CA GLY A 144 2.09 -7.53 2.27
C GLY A 144 1.39 -6.53 1.36
N VAL A 145 0.10 -6.78 1.17
CA VAL A 145 -0.74 -5.95 0.33
C VAL A 145 -2.11 -5.72 0.98
N TRP A 146 -2.70 -4.58 0.69
CA TRP A 146 -4.10 -4.33 0.91
C TRP A 146 -4.90 -4.74 -0.32
N ILE A 147 -6.00 -5.46 -0.12
CA ILE A 147 -6.96 -5.74 -1.19
C ILE A 147 -8.32 -5.17 -0.83
N ARG A 148 -9.00 -4.61 -1.82
CA ARG A 148 -10.37 -4.17 -1.70
C ARG A 148 -11.27 -5.13 -2.47
N VAL A 149 -12.19 -5.74 -1.75
CA VAL A 149 -13.03 -6.83 -2.26
C VAL A 149 -14.49 -6.38 -2.30
N ARG A 150 -15.17 -6.69 -3.40
CA ARG A 150 -16.61 -6.59 -3.52
C ARG A 150 -17.17 -7.97 -3.85
N ILE A 151 -17.99 -8.52 -2.95
CA ILE A 151 -18.49 -9.91 -2.99
C ILE A 151 -17.28 -10.87 -2.95
N ASP A 152 -16.85 -11.42 -4.06
CA ASP A 152 -15.74 -12.37 -4.23
C ASP A 152 -14.64 -11.84 -5.18
N THR A 153 -14.73 -10.57 -5.56
CA THR A 153 -13.88 -9.98 -6.59
C THR A 153 -13.05 -8.83 -6.05
N VAL A 154 -11.73 -8.94 -6.17
CA VAL A 154 -10.77 -7.87 -5.88
C VAL A 154 -10.89 -6.78 -6.93
N LYS A 155 -11.13 -5.56 -6.48
CA LYS A 155 -11.23 -4.34 -7.30
C LYS A 155 -10.00 -3.47 -7.23
N GLU A 156 -9.23 -3.59 -6.14
CA GLU A 156 -8.04 -2.82 -5.89
C GLU A 156 -7.03 -3.66 -5.11
N LEU A 157 -5.75 -3.50 -5.39
CA LEU A 157 -4.64 -4.12 -4.68
C LEU A 157 -3.50 -3.11 -4.56
N ASP A 158 -3.08 -2.83 -3.34
CA ASP A 158 -2.05 -1.85 -3.04
C ASP A 158 -0.96 -2.48 -2.18
N GLN A 159 0.29 -2.42 -2.64
CA GLN A 159 1.42 -2.89 -1.85
C GLN A 159 1.64 -1.98 -0.64
N GLN A 160 1.77 -2.59 0.54
CA GLN A 160 2.06 -1.90 1.79
C GLN A 160 3.57 -1.76 1.97
N PHE A 161 4.04 -0.55 2.28
CA PHE A 161 5.41 -0.33 2.70
C PHE A 161 5.61 -0.83 4.15
N ARG A 162 6.70 -1.53 4.37
CA ARG A 162 7.19 -1.90 5.71
C ARG A 162 8.50 -1.16 5.95
N PRO A 163 8.52 -0.20 6.87
CA PRO A 163 9.72 0.59 7.19
C PRO A 163 10.79 -0.22 7.93
#